data_01d6bceb543d652226ee19f755c76153
#
_entry.id   01d6bceb543d652226ee19f755c76153
#
_cell.length_a   1.000
_cell.length_b   1.000
_cell.length_c   1.000
_cell.angle_alpha   90.00
_cell.angle_beta   90.00
_cell.angle_gamma   90.00
#
_symmetry.space_group_name_H-M   'P 1'
#
loop_
_entity.id
_entity.type
_entity.pdbx_description
1 polymer ?
#
loop_
_entity_poly.entity_id
_entity_poly.type
_entity_poly.pdbx_seq_one_letter_code
_entity_poly.pdbx_strand_id
1 'polypeptide(L)'
;GLINALFSGLAFGGVILTIIWQINNDRRNRIADQKTQFENTFFNMSQTFEDIIEGLTLEKEDNDADHVDSLLVNLYGTESGGSKFSQNSENIKGRIIFRHLFMERKVEGKTLRDSIKDNGISAFEKIMDGLLDHYFRYFYRILKFIDGSDLITTEEKYHYTSILRAQLSEYELVMIYYNSLSEFGNEKLKPLVEKYSMMKNLRKDDL
;
A
#
# COMPACT_ATOMS: atom_id res chain seq x y z
N GLY A 1 -27.34 37.83 54.00
CA GLY A 1 -27.11 38.60 52.82
C GLY A 1 -25.77 38.37 52.13
N LEU A 2 -24.70 39.13 52.51
CA LEU A 2 -23.44 39.22 51.74
C LEU A 2 -22.64 37.90 51.65
N ILE A 3 -22.59 37.15 52.71
CA ILE A 3 -21.88 35.87 52.83
C ILE A 3 -22.49 34.82 51.84
N ASN A 4 -23.80 34.74 51.77
CA ASN A 4 -24.44 33.79 50.82
C ASN A 4 -24.20 34.18 49.37
N ALA A 5 -24.16 35.46 49.05
CA ALA A 5 -23.86 35.93 47.70
C ALA A 5 -22.40 35.63 47.31
N LEU A 6 -21.46 35.74 48.26
CA LEU A 6 -20.04 35.36 48.02
C LEU A 6 -19.91 33.85 47.79
N PHE A 7 -20.55 33.01 48.62
CA PHE A 7 -20.51 31.55 48.42
C PHE A 7 -21.17 31.10 47.10
N SER A 8 -22.31 31.71 46.74
CA SER A 8 -22.98 31.45 45.48
C SER A 8 -22.11 31.85 44.26
N GLY A 9 -21.41 33.02 44.37
CA GLY A 9 -20.50 33.46 43.33
C GLY A 9 -19.29 32.55 43.16
N LEU A 10 -18.70 32.06 44.26
CA LEU A 10 -17.58 31.12 44.24
C LEU A 10 -18.02 29.74 43.68
N ALA A 11 -19.20 29.25 44.09
CA ALA A 11 -19.73 27.99 43.56
C ALA A 11 -20.02 28.08 42.08
N PHE A 12 -20.61 29.17 41.61
CA PHE A 12 -20.85 29.40 40.17
C PHE A 12 -19.54 29.50 39.36
N GLY A 13 -18.55 30.23 39.90
CA GLY A 13 -17.21 30.33 39.30
C GLY A 13 -16.54 28.95 39.22
N GLY A 14 -16.65 28.13 40.25
CA GLY A 14 -16.14 26.73 40.24
C GLY A 14 -16.80 25.85 39.15
N VAL A 15 -18.09 25.99 38.98
CA VAL A 15 -18.82 25.28 37.93
C VAL A 15 -18.35 25.67 36.54
N ILE A 16 -18.19 27.01 36.29
CA ILE A 16 -17.70 27.50 35.00
C ILE A 16 -16.30 26.95 34.70
N LEU A 17 -15.39 27.01 35.69
CA LEU A 17 -14.03 26.47 35.51
C LEU A 17 -14.03 24.96 35.21
N THR A 18 -14.90 24.21 35.86
CA THR A 18 -15.06 22.79 35.65
C THR A 18 -15.54 22.49 34.20
N ILE A 19 -16.55 23.27 33.74
CA ILE A 19 -17.08 23.12 32.37
C ILE A 19 -15.98 23.47 31.33
N ILE A 20 -15.23 24.54 31.53
CA ILE A 20 -14.12 24.88 30.60
C ILE A 20 -13.06 23.80 30.60
N TRP A 21 -12.71 23.27 31.76
CA TRP A 21 -11.75 22.17 31.87
C TRP A 21 -12.24 20.90 31.16
N GLN A 22 -13.51 20.53 31.34
CA GLN A 22 -14.14 19.38 30.67
C GLN A 22 -14.13 19.55 29.16
N ILE A 23 -14.56 20.69 28.62
CA ILE A 23 -14.56 20.98 27.18
C ILE A 23 -13.16 20.83 26.60
N ASN A 24 -12.14 21.35 27.28
CA ASN A 24 -10.76 21.23 26.82
C ASN A 24 -10.24 19.80 26.87
N ASN A 25 -10.59 19.06 27.90
CA ASN A 25 -10.22 17.65 28.05
C ASN A 25 -10.90 16.76 27.00
N ASP A 26 -12.19 16.95 26.77
CA ASP A 26 -12.96 16.24 25.74
C ASP A 26 -12.41 16.51 24.34
N ARG A 27 -12.00 17.73 24.07
CA ARG A 27 -11.37 18.08 22.79
C ARG A 27 -10.04 17.35 22.58
N ARG A 28 -9.19 17.28 23.63
CA ARG A 28 -7.92 16.53 23.57
C ARG A 28 -8.14 15.03 23.37
N ASN A 29 -9.10 14.47 24.10
CA ASN A 29 -9.44 13.05 23.99
C ASN A 29 -9.94 12.71 22.59
N ARG A 30 -10.82 13.53 21.99
CA ARG A 30 -11.31 13.32 20.61
C ARG A 30 -10.17 13.34 19.58
N ILE A 31 -9.20 14.24 19.70
CA ILE A 31 -8.05 14.30 18.79
C ILE A 31 -7.20 13.03 18.93
N ALA A 32 -6.96 12.58 20.18
CA ALA A 32 -6.23 11.36 20.45
C ALA A 32 -6.95 10.11 19.90
N ASP A 33 -8.27 10.05 20.11
CA ASP A 33 -9.11 8.94 19.61
C ASP A 33 -9.12 8.88 18.07
N GLN A 34 -9.24 10.04 17.40
CA GLN A 34 -9.19 10.12 15.95
C GLN A 34 -7.84 9.67 15.39
N LYS A 35 -6.73 10.07 16.05
CA LYS A 35 -5.40 9.61 15.65
C LYS A 35 -5.25 8.10 15.84
N THR A 36 -5.70 7.56 16.96
CA THR A 36 -5.70 6.11 17.20
C THR A 36 -6.52 5.36 16.14
N GLN A 37 -7.68 5.90 15.74
CA GLN A 37 -8.49 5.34 14.68
C GLN A 37 -7.74 5.33 13.32
N PHE A 38 -7.05 6.44 13.00
CA PHE A 38 -6.21 6.51 11.80
C PHE A 38 -5.12 5.43 11.84
N GLU A 39 -4.39 5.34 12.95
CA GLU A 39 -3.32 4.36 13.14
C GLU A 39 -3.81 2.92 12.97
N ASN A 40 -4.91 2.58 13.63
CA ASN A 40 -5.53 1.26 13.50
C ASN A 40 -5.92 0.96 12.05
N THR A 41 -6.50 1.93 11.34
CA THR A 41 -6.87 1.76 9.94
C THR A 41 -5.63 1.57 9.07
N PHE A 42 -4.58 2.38 9.27
CA PHE A 42 -3.32 2.27 8.54
C PHE A 42 -2.67 0.89 8.74
N PHE A 43 -2.57 0.41 9.98
CA PHE A 43 -1.96 -0.89 10.25
C PHE A 43 -2.79 -2.05 9.71
N ASN A 44 -4.12 -1.96 9.78
CA ASN A 44 -5.00 -2.95 9.14
C ASN A 44 -4.83 -2.96 7.61
N MET A 45 -4.72 -1.79 6.99
CA MET A 45 -4.44 -1.72 5.54
C MET A 45 -3.06 -2.28 5.20
N SER A 46 -2.05 -2.01 6.02
CA SER A 46 -0.70 -2.56 5.83
C SER A 46 -0.70 -4.08 5.95
N GLN A 47 -1.42 -4.63 6.93
CA GLN A 47 -1.56 -6.09 7.07
C GLN A 47 -2.28 -6.71 5.87
N THR A 48 -3.40 -6.12 5.44
CA THR A 48 -4.11 -6.60 4.23
C THR A 48 -3.22 -6.54 2.98
N PHE A 49 -2.31 -5.56 2.90
CA PHE A 49 -1.34 -5.48 1.81
C PHE A 49 -0.34 -6.64 1.84
N GLU A 50 0.15 -7.00 3.02
CA GLU A 50 0.99 -8.20 3.19
C GLU A 50 0.21 -9.48 2.82
N ASP A 51 -1.04 -9.59 3.26
CA ASP A 51 -1.90 -10.75 2.93
C ASP A 51 -2.12 -10.88 1.42
N ILE A 52 -2.27 -9.76 0.71
CA ILE A 52 -2.33 -9.72 -0.76
C ILE A 52 -1.04 -10.27 -1.37
N ILE A 53 0.12 -9.84 -0.88
CA ILE A 53 1.42 -10.27 -1.38
C ILE A 53 1.62 -11.78 -1.12
N GLU A 54 1.33 -12.24 0.09
CA GLU A 54 1.45 -13.65 0.45
C GLU A 54 0.48 -14.55 -0.35
N GLY A 55 -0.69 -14.02 -0.70
CA GLY A 55 -1.69 -14.68 -1.54
C GLY A 55 -1.33 -14.75 -3.02
N LEU A 56 -0.34 -13.99 -3.49
CA LEU A 56 0.11 -14.07 -4.88
C LEU A 56 0.66 -15.48 -5.17
N THR A 57 0.18 -16.08 -6.24
CA THR A 57 0.66 -17.38 -6.71
C THR A 57 0.79 -17.35 -8.23
N LEU A 58 1.93 -17.77 -8.73
CA LEU A 58 2.23 -17.91 -10.14
C LEU A 58 2.46 -19.39 -10.44
N GLU A 59 1.67 -19.96 -11.35
CA GLU A 59 1.87 -21.31 -11.83
C GLU A 59 3.02 -21.34 -12.84
N LYS A 60 4.01 -22.19 -12.59
CA LYS A 60 5.12 -22.40 -13.51
C LYS A 60 4.70 -23.45 -14.53
N GLU A 61 4.43 -23.04 -15.76
CA GLU A 61 4.18 -23.99 -16.86
C GLU A 61 5.50 -24.56 -17.38
N ASP A 62 5.56 -25.89 -17.47
CA ASP A 62 6.73 -26.67 -17.90
C ASP A 62 6.97 -26.68 -19.43
N ASN A 63 6.38 -25.77 -20.21
CA ASN A 63 6.54 -25.78 -21.66
C ASN A 63 6.91 -24.41 -22.23
N ASP A 64 7.94 -24.44 -23.06
CA ASP A 64 8.49 -23.36 -23.92
C ASP A 64 7.50 -22.79 -24.98
N ALA A 65 6.22 -22.77 -24.71
CA ALA A 65 5.22 -22.22 -25.62
C ALA A 65 4.57 -20.98 -25.01
N ASP A 66 4.55 -19.92 -25.79
CA ASP A 66 3.93 -18.58 -25.69
C ASP A 66 2.61 -18.43 -24.91
N HIS A 67 2.47 -19.08 -23.75
CA HIS A 67 1.28 -18.99 -22.91
C HIS A 67 1.47 -17.99 -21.77
N VAL A 68 0.50 -17.11 -21.67
CA VAL A 68 0.34 -16.16 -20.58
C VAL A 68 0.21 -16.94 -19.27
N ASP A 69 1.24 -16.90 -18.44
CA ASP A 69 1.16 -17.41 -17.07
C ASP A 69 -0.03 -16.77 -16.36
N SER A 70 -0.94 -17.57 -15.85
CA SER A 70 -2.06 -17.04 -15.09
C SER A 70 -1.62 -16.69 -13.66
N LEU A 71 -1.66 -15.41 -13.33
CA LEU A 71 -1.43 -14.95 -11.97
C LEU A 71 -2.73 -15.14 -11.17
N LEU A 72 -2.76 -16.12 -10.29
CA LEU A 72 -3.89 -16.35 -9.40
C LEU A 72 -3.66 -15.62 -8.08
N VAL A 73 -4.46 -14.59 -7.82
CA VAL A 73 -4.54 -13.95 -6.50
C VAL A 73 -5.66 -14.62 -5.72
N ASN A 74 -5.31 -15.49 -4.78
CA ASN A 74 -6.27 -16.06 -3.85
C ASN A 74 -6.69 -15.01 -2.80
N LEU A 75 -7.70 -14.21 -3.15
CA LEU A 75 -8.40 -13.34 -2.21
C LEU A 75 -9.46 -14.15 -1.49
N TYR A 76 -9.21 -14.46 -0.22
CA TYR A 76 -10.17 -15.11 0.66
C TYR A 76 -10.55 -16.55 0.25
N GLY A 77 -9.74 -17.54 0.54
CA GLY A 77 -10.14 -18.92 0.87
C GLY A 77 -11.35 -19.56 0.15
N THR A 78 -11.77 -19.06 -1.01
CA THR A 78 -12.81 -19.67 -1.79
C THR A 78 -12.18 -20.71 -2.68
N GLU A 79 -12.28 -21.96 -2.29
CA GLU A 79 -12.13 -23.09 -3.18
C GLU A 79 -13.13 -22.92 -4.34
N SER A 80 -12.71 -22.29 -5.41
CA SER A 80 -13.44 -22.32 -6.68
C SER A 80 -13.05 -23.59 -7.41
N GLY A 81 -14.04 -24.47 -7.53
CA GLY A 81 -13.86 -25.83 -8.04
C GLY A 81 -13.31 -25.88 -9.46
N GLY A 82 -12.41 -26.83 -9.68
CA GLY A 82 -12.29 -27.57 -10.92
C GLY A 82 -11.27 -27.10 -11.93
N SER A 83 -10.02 -26.92 -11.54
CA SER A 83 -8.94 -27.13 -12.49
C SER A 83 -8.04 -28.26 -11.98
N LYS A 84 -7.75 -29.22 -12.85
CA LYS A 84 -6.90 -30.37 -12.55
C LYS A 84 -5.49 -29.83 -12.29
N PHE A 85 -5.11 -29.69 -11.01
CA PHE A 85 -3.75 -29.43 -10.62
C PHE A 85 -2.83 -30.50 -11.20
N SER A 86 -1.94 -30.12 -12.09
CA SER A 86 -0.79 -30.93 -12.46
C SER A 86 0.10 -31.06 -11.23
N GLN A 87 0.30 -32.28 -10.74
CA GLN A 87 0.95 -32.60 -9.46
C GLN A 87 2.47 -32.29 -9.39
N ASN A 88 3.09 -31.67 -10.40
CA ASN A 88 4.55 -31.50 -10.49
C ASN A 88 5.04 -30.07 -10.82
N SER A 89 4.20 -29.04 -10.87
CA SER A 89 4.66 -27.68 -11.07
C SER A 89 4.95 -27.01 -9.70
N GLU A 90 6.19 -26.61 -9.46
CA GLU A 90 6.54 -25.77 -8.29
C GLU A 90 5.93 -24.38 -8.47
N ASN A 91 4.83 -24.10 -7.78
CA ASN A 91 4.22 -22.77 -7.77
C ASN A 91 5.13 -21.77 -7.06
N ILE A 92 5.35 -20.63 -7.71
CA ILE A 92 6.05 -19.47 -7.14
C ILE A 92 5.03 -18.66 -6.33
N LYS A 93 5.34 -18.32 -5.07
CA LYS A 93 4.42 -17.64 -4.17
C LYS A 93 5.02 -16.41 -3.50
N GLY A 94 4.16 -15.44 -3.20
CA GLY A 94 4.54 -14.28 -2.39
C GLY A 94 5.53 -13.35 -3.09
N ARG A 95 6.36 -12.68 -2.32
CA ARG A 95 7.29 -11.63 -2.80
C ARG A 95 8.26 -12.04 -3.89
N ILE A 96 8.62 -13.31 -3.98
CA ILE A 96 9.55 -13.81 -5.00
C ILE A 96 8.99 -13.67 -6.42
N ILE A 97 7.66 -13.59 -6.55
CA ILE A 97 6.96 -13.36 -7.82
C ILE A 97 7.45 -12.09 -8.52
N PHE A 98 7.68 -11.01 -7.77
CA PHE A 98 8.14 -9.75 -8.35
C PHE A 98 9.51 -9.88 -9.02
N ARG A 99 10.44 -10.60 -8.36
CA ARG A 99 11.75 -10.92 -8.95
C ARG A 99 11.59 -11.81 -10.17
N HIS A 100 10.78 -12.87 -10.05
CA HIS A 100 10.55 -13.81 -11.14
C HIS A 100 9.97 -13.10 -12.38
N LEU A 101 8.93 -12.28 -12.22
CA LEU A 101 8.33 -11.52 -13.31
C LEU A 101 9.34 -10.56 -13.99
N PHE A 102 10.22 -9.93 -13.21
CA PHE A 102 11.14 -8.93 -13.75
C PHE A 102 12.39 -9.52 -14.38
N MET A 103 12.98 -10.56 -13.76
CA MET A 103 14.32 -11.08 -14.07
C MET A 103 14.33 -12.45 -14.74
N GLU A 104 13.29 -13.25 -14.58
CA GLU A 104 13.35 -14.68 -14.92
C GLU A 104 12.31 -15.08 -15.97
N ARG A 105 11.06 -14.62 -15.84
CA ARG A 105 9.99 -14.90 -16.79
C ARG A 105 10.33 -14.32 -18.16
N LYS A 106 10.24 -15.16 -19.19
CA LYS A 106 10.48 -14.74 -20.57
C LYS A 106 9.17 -14.64 -21.33
N VAL A 107 8.99 -13.53 -22.03
CA VAL A 107 7.93 -13.31 -23.01
C VAL A 107 8.60 -13.02 -24.33
N GLU A 108 8.28 -13.80 -25.36
CA GLU A 108 8.94 -13.72 -26.67
C GLU A 108 10.48 -13.86 -26.57
N GLY A 109 10.96 -14.72 -25.64
CA GLY A 109 12.38 -15.01 -25.42
C GLY A 109 13.15 -13.98 -24.59
N LYS A 110 12.54 -12.87 -24.17
CA LYS A 110 13.17 -11.78 -23.37
C LYS A 110 12.53 -11.66 -21.99
N THR A 111 13.35 -11.31 -21.00
CA THR A 111 12.83 -10.93 -19.67
C THR A 111 12.11 -9.58 -19.75
N LEU A 112 11.28 -9.28 -18.74
CA LEU A 112 10.64 -7.96 -18.64
C LEU A 112 11.71 -6.84 -18.60
N ARG A 113 12.79 -7.04 -17.83
CA ARG A 113 13.93 -6.10 -17.78
C ARG A 113 14.52 -5.83 -19.15
N ASP A 114 14.82 -6.88 -19.92
CA ASP A 114 15.40 -6.74 -21.25
C ASP A 114 14.42 -6.09 -22.23
N SER A 115 13.15 -6.45 -22.14
CA SER A 115 12.09 -5.86 -22.97
C SER A 115 11.91 -4.36 -22.72
N ILE A 116 12.00 -3.92 -21.45
CA ILE A 116 11.96 -2.48 -21.10
C ILE A 116 13.21 -1.75 -21.62
N LYS A 117 14.39 -2.35 -21.55
CA LYS A 117 15.62 -1.74 -22.10
C LYS A 117 15.52 -1.52 -23.59
N ASP A 118 14.93 -2.44 -24.33
CA ASP A 118 14.80 -2.36 -25.77
C ASP A 118 13.65 -1.46 -26.25
N ASN A 119 12.51 -1.50 -25.57
CA ASN A 119 11.25 -0.91 -26.03
C ASN A 119 10.66 0.14 -25.06
N GLY A 120 11.35 0.42 -23.95
CA GLY A 120 10.88 1.40 -22.97
C GLY A 120 9.65 0.95 -22.18
N ILE A 121 8.91 1.93 -21.65
CA ILE A 121 7.76 1.70 -20.75
C ILE A 121 6.61 0.91 -21.40
N SER A 122 6.45 1.02 -22.74
CA SER A 122 5.42 0.30 -23.47
C SER A 122 5.55 -1.22 -23.37
N ALA A 123 6.77 -1.74 -23.18
CA ALA A 123 6.99 -3.16 -22.92
C ALA A 123 6.44 -3.56 -21.55
N PHE A 124 6.60 -2.70 -20.53
CA PHE A 124 6.02 -2.92 -19.22
C PHE A 124 4.48 -2.97 -19.30
N GLU A 125 3.88 -1.99 -19.98
CA GLU A 125 2.43 -1.89 -20.16
C GLU A 125 1.87 -3.16 -20.84
N LYS A 126 2.47 -3.59 -21.94
CA LYS A 126 2.03 -4.78 -22.70
C LYS A 126 2.14 -6.07 -21.88
N ILE A 127 3.27 -6.25 -21.15
CA ILE A 127 3.56 -7.51 -20.43
C ILE A 127 2.83 -7.58 -19.09
N MET A 128 2.59 -6.42 -18.45
CA MET A 128 1.99 -6.36 -17.12
C MET A 128 0.49 -6.08 -17.13
N ASP A 129 -0.13 -5.94 -18.29
CA ASP A 129 -1.56 -5.71 -18.40
C ASP A 129 -2.38 -6.81 -17.68
N GLY A 130 -3.15 -6.38 -16.69
CA GLY A 130 -3.95 -7.27 -15.84
C GLY A 130 -3.17 -8.06 -14.78
N LEU A 131 -1.85 -8.15 -14.89
CA LEU A 131 -1.01 -8.79 -13.90
C LEU A 131 -0.90 -7.96 -12.64
N LEU A 132 -0.84 -8.17 -11.52
CA LEU A 132 -0.63 -7.34 -10.31
C LEU A 132 -1.55 -6.12 -10.14
N ASP A 133 -2.63 -5.99 -10.90
CA ASP A 133 -3.57 -4.86 -10.81
C ASP A 133 -4.09 -4.63 -9.39
N HIS A 134 -4.41 -5.73 -8.70
CA HIS A 134 -4.91 -5.66 -7.34
C HIS A 134 -3.85 -5.14 -6.38
N TYR A 135 -2.60 -5.58 -6.53
CA TYR A 135 -1.46 -5.12 -5.76
C TYR A 135 -1.24 -3.61 -5.94
N PHE A 136 -1.14 -3.13 -7.19
CA PHE A 136 -0.90 -1.71 -7.47
C PHE A 136 -2.07 -0.83 -7.01
N ARG A 137 -3.31 -1.26 -7.20
CA ARG A 137 -4.50 -0.54 -6.72
C ARG A 137 -4.53 -0.46 -5.20
N TYR A 138 -4.16 -1.51 -4.50
CA TYR A 138 -4.18 -1.50 -3.05
C TYR A 138 -3.05 -0.64 -2.48
N PHE A 139 -1.85 -0.73 -3.03
CA PHE A 139 -0.72 0.15 -2.71
C PHE A 139 -1.09 1.64 -2.90
N TYR A 140 -1.68 1.99 -4.03
CA TYR A 140 -2.19 3.34 -4.27
C TYR A 140 -3.22 3.78 -3.21
N ARG A 141 -4.12 2.89 -2.81
CA ARG A 141 -5.15 3.19 -1.80
C ARG A 141 -4.54 3.52 -0.44
N ILE A 142 -3.49 2.82 -0.02
CA ILE A 142 -2.78 3.14 1.23
C ILE A 142 -2.15 4.53 1.14
N LEU A 143 -1.41 4.83 0.08
CA LEU A 143 -0.81 6.15 -0.12
C LEU A 143 -1.86 7.27 -0.15
N LYS A 144 -2.98 7.05 -0.84
CA LYS A 144 -4.09 7.99 -0.90
C LYS A 144 -4.76 8.19 0.47
N PHE A 145 -4.91 7.14 1.26
CA PHE A 145 -5.45 7.21 2.62
C PHE A 145 -4.58 8.08 3.52
N ILE A 146 -3.25 7.89 3.49
CA ILE A 146 -2.31 8.70 4.25
C ILE A 146 -2.35 10.16 3.75
N ASP A 147 -2.28 10.37 2.44
CA ASP A 147 -2.24 11.71 1.84
C ASP A 147 -3.50 12.52 2.13
N GLY A 148 -4.66 11.90 2.02
CA GLY A 148 -5.97 12.53 2.21
C GLY A 148 -6.39 12.72 3.67
N SER A 149 -5.61 12.26 4.65
CA SER A 149 -5.99 12.40 6.06
C SER A 149 -5.71 13.81 6.59
N ASP A 150 -6.72 14.41 7.20
CA ASP A 150 -6.60 15.68 7.95
C ASP A 150 -6.32 15.45 9.45
N LEU A 151 -6.22 14.18 9.87
CA LEU A 151 -6.03 13.79 11.27
C LEU A 151 -4.56 13.78 11.69
N ILE A 152 -3.65 13.86 10.72
CA ILE A 152 -2.20 13.78 10.93
C ILE A 152 -1.49 14.91 10.20
N THR A 153 -0.35 15.34 10.74
CA THR A 153 0.49 16.40 10.15
C THR A 153 1.23 15.91 8.90
N THR A 154 1.79 16.83 8.14
CA THR A 154 2.62 16.52 6.96
C THR A 154 3.83 15.65 7.33
N GLU A 155 4.46 15.91 8.47
CA GLU A 155 5.59 15.13 8.99
C GLU A 155 5.16 13.71 9.34
N GLU A 156 3.98 13.55 9.95
CA GLU A 156 3.42 12.24 10.25
C GLU A 156 3.04 11.48 8.98
N LYS A 157 2.49 12.14 7.95
CA LYS A 157 2.25 11.52 6.63
C LYS A 157 3.54 10.94 6.05
N TYR A 158 4.64 11.71 6.11
CA TYR A 158 5.94 11.21 5.66
C TYR A 158 6.44 10.04 6.51
N HIS A 159 6.18 10.07 7.81
CA HIS A 159 6.54 8.98 8.72
C HIS A 159 5.80 7.68 8.35
N TYR A 160 4.46 7.71 8.20
CA TYR A 160 3.67 6.52 7.83
C TYR A 160 4.03 5.99 6.43
N THR A 161 4.28 6.87 5.47
CA THR A 161 4.74 6.45 4.14
C THR A 161 6.15 5.84 4.18
N SER A 162 7.01 6.28 5.11
CA SER A 162 8.32 5.65 5.33
C SER A 162 8.22 4.25 5.92
N ILE A 163 7.24 4.01 6.80
CA ILE A 163 6.93 2.66 7.33
C ILE A 163 6.47 1.76 6.18
N LEU A 164 5.54 2.22 5.36
CA LEU A 164 5.07 1.46 4.18
C LEU A 164 6.22 1.14 3.23
N ARG A 165 7.08 2.12 2.92
CA ARG A 165 8.26 1.92 2.08
C ARG A 165 9.22 0.87 2.63
N ALA A 166 9.40 0.82 3.96
CA ALA A 166 10.28 -0.14 4.60
C ALA A 166 9.80 -1.60 4.49
N GLN A 167 8.53 -1.83 4.19
CA GLN A 167 7.95 -3.15 3.95
C GLN A 167 8.20 -3.64 2.51
N LEU A 168 8.52 -2.75 1.57
CA LEU A 168 8.71 -3.10 0.17
C LEU A 168 10.08 -3.72 -0.09
N SER A 169 10.10 -4.83 -0.81
CA SER A 169 11.32 -5.42 -1.36
C SER A 169 11.86 -4.59 -2.54
N GLU A 170 13.11 -4.85 -2.93
CA GLU A 170 13.75 -4.22 -4.09
C GLU A 170 12.92 -4.36 -5.37
N TYR A 171 12.48 -5.57 -5.68
CA TYR A 171 11.70 -5.82 -6.91
C TYR A 171 10.27 -5.29 -6.86
N GLU A 172 9.66 -5.15 -5.68
CA GLU A 172 8.41 -4.42 -5.53
C GLU A 172 8.61 -2.93 -5.85
N LEU A 173 9.70 -2.33 -5.36
CA LEU A 173 10.05 -0.93 -5.69
C LEU A 173 10.27 -0.74 -7.21
N VAL A 174 10.97 -1.68 -7.87
CA VAL A 174 11.15 -1.66 -9.33
C VAL A 174 9.81 -1.69 -10.05
N MET A 175 8.92 -2.60 -9.66
CA MET A 175 7.60 -2.74 -10.30
C MET A 175 6.70 -1.54 -10.05
N ILE A 176 6.72 -0.98 -8.83
CA ILE A 176 5.99 0.27 -8.50
C ILE A 176 6.54 1.45 -9.31
N TYR A 177 7.88 1.52 -9.49
CA TYR A 177 8.52 2.56 -10.30
C TYR A 177 7.99 2.54 -11.74
N TYR A 178 8.08 1.38 -12.42
CA TYR A 178 7.58 1.28 -13.80
C TYR A 178 6.07 1.47 -13.89
N ASN A 179 5.28 0.93 -12.96
CA ASN A 179 3.84 1.19 -12.91
C ASN A 179 3.54 2.69 -12.75
N SER A 180 4.32 3.42 -11.95
CA SER A 180 4.14 4.87 -11.78
C SER A 180 4.47 5.69 -13.03
N LEU A 181 5.26 5.14 -13.97
CA LEU A 181 5.59 5.78 -15.25
C LEU A 181 4.65 5.38 -16.39
N SER A 182 3.96 4.25 -16.26
CA SER A 182 3.02 3.73 -17.24
C SER A 182 1.70 4.50 -17.29
N GLU A 183 0.90 4.28 -18.31
CA GLU A 183 -0.45 4.83 -18.42
C GLU A 183 -1.37 4.45 -17.24
N PHE A 184 -1.11 3.30 -16.58
CA PHE A 184 -1.88 2.83 -15.43
C PHE A 184 -1.69 3.70 -14.18
N GLY A 185 -0.48 4.26 -13.97
CA GLY A 185 -0.10 4.93 -12.72
C GLY A 185 0.33 6.38 -12.83
N ASN A 186 0.64 6.90 -14.03
CA ASN A 186 1.28 8.20 -14.18
C ASN A 186 0.44 9.39 -13.64
N GLU A 187 -0.88 9.33 -13.78
CA GLU A 187 -1.76 10.41 -13.31
C GLU A 187 -2.01 10.40 -11.81
N LYS A 188 -2.14 9.21 -11.21
CA LYS A 188 -2.62 9.06 -9.82
C LYS A 188 -1.57 8.59 -8.85
N LEU A 189 -0.77 7.59 -9.24
CA LEU A 189 0.22 6.98 -8.35
C LEU A 189 1.51 7.78 -8.34
N LYS A 190 2.02 8.19 -9.51
CA LYS A 190 3.29 8.92 -9.64
C LYS A 190 3.38 10.15 -8.73
N PRO A 191 2.38 11.06 -8.67
CA PRO A 191 2.46 12.22 -7.80
C PRO A 191 2.65 11.86 -6.32
N LEU A 192 2.04 10.77 -5.84
CA LEU A 192 2.19 10.29 -4.47
C LEU A 192 3.55 9.64 -4.23
N VAL A 193 4.03 8.85 -5.18
CA VAL A 193 5.35 8.22 -5.16
C VAL A 193 6.45 9.28 -5.06
N GLU A 194 6.36 10.35 -5.84
CA GLU A 194 7.29 11.48 -5.83
C GLU A 194 7.18 12.28 -4.54
N LYS A 195 5.96 12.67 -4.14
CA LYS A 195 5.67 13.46 -2.93
C LYS A 195 6.28 12.83 -1.67
N TYR A 196 6.18 11.52 -1.54
CA TYR A 196 6.64 10.80 -0.35
C TYR A 196 7.99 10.10 -0.55
N SER A 197 8.70 10.39 -1.65
CA SER A 197 10.02 9.82 -1.94
C SER A 197 10.04 8.29 -1.81
N MET A 198 9.02 7.62 -2.36
CA MET A 198 8.88 6.16 -2.23
C MET A 198 10.05 5.42 -2.88
N MET A 199 10.69 6.00 -3.90
CA MET A 199 11.83 5.42 -4.63
C MET A 199 13.20 5.74 -4.00
N LYS A 200 13.24 6.29 -2.77
CA LYS A 200 14.51 6.69 -2.12
C LYS A 200 15.54 5.54 -2.00
N ASN A 201 15.07 4.31 -1.85
CA ASN A 201 15.91 3.14 -1.65
C ASN A 201 16.18 2.37 -2.95
N LEU A 202 15.58 2.78 -4.08
CA LEU A 202 15.80 2.17 -5.39
C LEU A 202 17.13 2.64 -5.97
N ARG A 203 17.98 1.68 -6.35
CA ARG A 203 19.28 1.97 -6.97
C ARG A 203 19.13 2.01 -8.49
N LYS A 204 19.97 2.80 -9.17
CA LYS A 204 19.97 2.88 -10.64
C LYS A 204 20.30 1.54 -11.31
N ASP A 205 21.12 0.73 -10.64
CA ASP A 205 21.53 -0.59 -11.15
C ASP A 205 20.40 -1.63 -11.09
N ASP A 206 19.35 -1.35 -10.32
CA ASP A 206 18.17 -2.22 -10.18
C ASP A 206 17.18 -2.05 -11.36
N LEU A 207 17.34 -0.97 -12.16
CA LEU A 207 16.53 -0.64 -13.35
C LEU A 207 17.22 -1.14 -14.67
#